data_f99fa01085154577046e338856d5425c
#
_entry.id   f99fa01085154577046e338856d5425c
#
_cell.length_a   1.000
_cell.length_b   1.000
_cell.length_c   1.000
_cell.angle_alpha   90.00
_cell.angle_beta   90.00
_cell.angle_gamma   90.00
#
_symmetry.space_group_name_H-M   'P 1'
#
loop_
_entity.id
_entity.type
_entity.pdbx_description
1 polymer ?
#
loop_
_entity_poly.entity_id
_entity_poly.type
_entity_poly.pdbx_seq_one_letter_code
_entity_poly.pdbx_strand_id
1 'polypeptide(L)'
;MDIIHINNLLKQFKRVHLNDFLENGISTTRLNDGNELYANITDKSVMFFMSVEKLGDNAEDHPNVFSDLLAAAMAGGKFSNLRIVYDKETTIVWVCYDISIDHLTADRFEEGAECFIENAQPYIDYLRTVITSSFLDENSVTGVPQSNVNGMSNIHNFLSI
;
A
#
# COMPACT_ATOMS: atom_id res chain seq x y z
N MET A 1 -25.72 1.20 -2.58
CA MET A 1 -26.05 0.02 -3.44
C MET A 1 -26.13 -1.19 -2.53
N ASP A 2 -27.11 -2.09 -2.75
CA ASP A 2 -27.34 -3.26 -1.89
C ASP A 2 -26.31 -4.36 -2.19
N ILE A 3 -25.80 -5.04 -1.15
CA ILE A 3 -24.87 -6.18 -1.23
C ILE A 3 -25.42 -7.27 -2.17
N ILE A 4 -26.74 -7.53 -2.12
CA ILE A 4 -27.39 -8.49 -3.00
C ILE A 4 -27.20 -8.11 -4.47
N HIS A 5 -27.29 -6.84 -4.80
CA HIS A 5 -27.09 -6.36 -6.16
C HIS A 5 -25.64 -6.57 -6.61
N ILE A 6 -24.66 -6.23 -5.77
CA ILE A 6 -23.23 -6.44 -6.06
C ILE A 6 -22.92 -7.92 -6.26
N ASN A 7 -23.41 -8.80 -5.38
CA ASN A 7 -23.25 -10.25 -5.52
C ASN A 7 -23.89 -10.80 -6.79
N ASN A 8 -25.00 -10.22 -7.25
CA ASN A 8 -25.60 -10.59 -8.53
C ASN A 8 -24.78 -10.14 -9.74
N LEU A 9 -24.01 -9.03 -9.62
CA LEU A 9 -23.04 -8.64 -10.64
C LEU A 9 -21.86 -9.61 -10.68
N LEU A 10 -21.33 -10.02 -9.52
CA LEU A 10 -20.22 -11.00 -9.43
C LEU A 10 -20.57 -12.33 -10.13
N LYS A 11 -21.80 -12.80 -10.01
CA LYS A 11 -22.25 -14.05 -10.66
C LYS A 11 -22.23 -14.00 -12.20
N GLN A 12 -22.13 -12.81 -12.78
CA GLN A 12 -22.06 -12.60 -14.23
C GLN A 12 -20.61 -12.55 -14.74
N PHE A 13 -19.62 -12.54 -13.85
CA PHE A 13 -18.20 -12.51 -14.21
C PHE A 13 -17.80 -13.78 -14.97
N LYS A 14 -16.92 -13.61 -15.97
CA LYS A 14 -16.48 -14.68 -16.88
C LYS A 14 -14.98 -14.91 -16.86
N ARG A 15 -14.20 -13.88 -16.47
CA ARG A 15 -12.74 -13.86 -16.54
C ARG A 15 -12.08 -13.95 -15.17
N VAL A 16 -12.73 -13.36 -14.17
CA VAL A 16 -12.23 -13.30 -12.79
C VAL A 16 -13.23 -13.96 -11.86
N HIS A 17 -12.75 -14.77 -10.92
CA HIS A 17 -13.59 -15.31 -9.88
C HIS A 17 -13.34 -14.57 -8.58
N LEU A 18 -14.38 -13.94 -8.04
CA LEU A 18 -14.37 -13.31 -6.73
C LEU A 18 -15.44 -13.95 -5.84
N ASN A 19 -15.15 -14.08 -4.57
CA ASN A 19 -16.11 -14.56 -3.59
C ASN A 19 -17.20 -13.52 -3.34
N ASP A 20 -18.39 -13.98 -2.97
CA ASP A 20 -19.51 -13.12 -2.59
C ASP A 20 -19.16 -12.24 -1.39
N PHE A 21 -19.69 -11.02 -1.37
CA PHE A 21 -19.63 -10.15 -0.21
C PHE A 21 -20.53 -10.67 0.91
N LEU A 22 -19.99 -10.67 2.12
CA LEU A 22 -20.73 -11.00 3.34
C LEU A 22 -21.68 -9.85 3.74
N GLU A 23 -22.52 -10.09 4.74
CA GLU A 23 -23.48 -9.08 5.25
C GLU A 23 -22.82 -7.79 5.76
N ASN A 24 -21.57 -7.87 6.19
CA ASN A 24 -20.78 -6.71 6.62
C ASN A 24 -20.14 -5.93 5.46
N GLY A 25 -20.43 -6.30 4.21
CA GLY A 25 -19.90 -5.64 3.00
C GLY A 25 -18.45 -5.99 2.66
N ILE A 26 -17.88 -7.02 3.28
CA ILE A 26 -16.50 -7.46 3.04
C ILE A 26 -16.50 -8.77 2.26
N SER A 27 -15.58 -8.88 1.31
CA SER A 27 -15.25 -10.12 0.59
C SER A 27 -13.75 -10.37 0.68
N THR A 28 -13.37 -11.64 0.77
CA THR A 28 -11.98 -12.09 0.69
C THR A 28 -11.88 -13.21 -0.34
N THR A 29 -11.02 -13.05 -1.31
CA THR A 29 -10.78 -14.03 -2.38
C THR A 29 -9.32 -14.43 -2.39
N ARG A 30 -9.03 -15.72 -2.35
CA ARG A 30 -7.66 -16.23 -2.54
C ARG A 30 -7.38 -16.36 -4.03
N LEU A 31 -6.35 -15.66 -4.49
CA LEU A 31 -5.92 -15.67 -5.88
C LEU A 31 -5.07 -16.92 -6.20
N ASN A 32 -4.88 -17.19 -7.49
CA ASN A 32 -4.13 -18.38 -7.96
C ASN A 32 -2.66 -18.38 -7.53
N ASP A 33 -2.08 -17.21 -7.31
CA ASP A 33 -0.70 -17.03 -6.81
C ASP A 33 -0.57 -17.18 -5.28
N GLY A 34 -1.70 -17.44 -4.60
CA GLY A 34 -1.78 -17.62 -3.16
C GLY A 34 -1.99 -16.32 -2.36
N ASN A 35 -1.96 -15.16 -3.01
CA ASN A 35 -2.25 -13.89 -2.37
C ASN A 35 -3.75 -13.76 -2.03
N GLU A 36 -4.07 -12.92 -1.05
CA GLU A 36 -5.44 -12.60 -0.66
C GLU A 36 -5.83 -11.24 -1.20
N LEU A 37 -6.90 -11.23 -1.98
CA LEU A 37 -7.61 -10.03 -2.42
C LEU A 37 -8.75 -9.77 -1.46
N TYR A 38 -8.75 -8.59 -0.86
CA TYR A 38 -9.85 -8.09 -0.04
C TYR A 38 -10.66 -7.09 -0.85
N ALA A 39 -11.96 -7.08 -0.62
CA ALA A 39 -12.86 -6.09 -1.18
C ALA A 39 -13.84 -5.61 -0.11
N ASN A 40 -14.17 -4.32 -0.15
CA ASN A 40 -15.13 -3.69 0.76
C ASN A 40 -16.09 -2.79 -0.01
N ILE A 41 -17.39 -2.92 0.27
CA ILE A 41 -18.42 -2.04 -0.26
C ILE A 41 -18.53 -0.81 0.65
N THR A 42 -18.38 0.37 0.05
CA THR A 42 -18.65 1.66 0.69
C THR A 42 -19.93 2.27 0.12
N ASP A 43 -20.33 3.44 0.62
CA ASP A 43 -21.50 4.17 0.10
C ASP A 43 -21.35 4.58 -1.37
N LYS A 44 -20.10 4.71 -1.88
CA LYS A 44 -19.81 5.27 -3.20
C LYS A 44 -19.00 4.36 -4.12
N SER A 45 -18.36 3.34 -3.57
CA SER A 45 -17.43 2.49 -4.32
C SER A 45 -17.39 1.08 -3.78
N VAL A 46 -16.89 0.16 -4.62
CA VAL A 46 -16.26 -1.07 -4.18
C VAL A 46 -14.76 -0.82 -4.17
N MET A 47 -14.14 -0.99 -3.02
CA MET A 47 -12.71 -0.83 -2.84
C MET A 47 -12.04 -2.20 -2.80
N PHE A 48 -11.09 -2.44 -3.69
CA PHE A 48 -10.18 -3.58 -3.66
C PHE A 48 -8.90 -3.22 -2.94
N PHE A 49 -8.33 -4.16 -2.19
CA PHE A 49 -7.04 -3.95 -1.54
C PHE A 49 -6.28 -5.26 -1.33
N MET A 50 -4.95 -5.15 -1.41
CA MET A 50 -4.00 -6.22 -1.15
C MET A 50 -2.87 -5.71 -0.25
N SER A 51 -2.39 -6.58 0.66
CA SER A 51 -1.31 -6.21 1.57
C SER A 51 0.04 -6.16 0.85
N VAL A 52 0.82 -5.13 1.14
CA VAL A 52 2.21 -5.02 0.69
C VAL A 52 3.13 -5.66 1.71
N GLU A 53 3.21 -5.04 2.90
CA GLU A 53 4.14 -5.44 3.95
C GLU A 53 3.64 -4.96 5.31
N LYS A 54 3.96 -5.69 6.38
CA LYS A 54 3.78 -5.24 7.76
C LYS A 54 5.06 -4.59 8.24
N LEU A 55 5.02 -3.28 8.54
CA LEU A 55 6.20 -2.51 8.92
C LEU A 55 6.67 -2.75 10.37
N GLY A 56 5.83 -3.41 11.18
CA GLY A 56 6.12 -3.66 12.61
C GLY A 56 5.68 -2.51 13.52
N ASP A 57 5.82 -2.75 14.82
CA ASP A 57 5.26 -1.85 15.86
C ASP A 57 6.03 -0.51 15.98
N ASN A 58 7.27 -0.47 15.47
CA ASN A 58 8.13 0.72 15.50
C ASN A 58 8.21 1.42 14.14
N ALA A 59 7.23 1.25 13.28
CA ALA A 59 7.25 1.86 11.94
C ALA A 59 7.40 3.39 11.98
N GLU A 60 6.86 4.03 13.02
CA GLU A 60 6.96 5.50 13.19
C GLU A 60 8.40 5.98 13.48
N ASP A 61 9.28 5.08 13.94
CA ASP A 61 10.71 5.39 14.16
C ASP A 61 11.51 5.37 12.84
N HIS A 62 10.86 4.99 11.73
CA HIS A 62 11.44 4.90 10.39
C HIS A 62 10.79 5.89 9.40
N PRO A 63 10.96 7.21 9.58
CA PRO A 63 10.27 8.22 8.75
C PRO A 63 10.69 8.17 7.27
N ASN A 64 11.88 7.67 6.94
CA ASN A 64 12.34 7.54 5.57
C ASN A 64 11.50 6.55 4.78
N VAL A 65 11.03 5.47 5.40
CA VAL A 65 10.14 4.49 4.73
C VAL A 65 8.87 5.16 4.22
N PHE A 66 8.26 6.05 5.02
CA PHE A 66 7.05 6.78 4.60
C PHE A 66 7.35 7.81 3.52
N SER A 67 8.49 8.50 3.62
CA SER A 67 8.94 9.44 2.59
C SER A 67 9.15 8.75 1.25
N ASP A 68 9.79 7.58 1.25
CA ASP A 68 10.08 6.81 0.05
C ASP A 68 8.81 6.18 -0.56
N LEU A 69 7.87 5.71 0.29
CA LEU A 69 6.56 5.26 -0.17
C LEU A 69 5.75 6.38 -0.81
N LEU A 70 5.79 7.61 -0.25
CA LEU A 70 5.14 8.77 -0.86
C LEU A 70 5.78 9.14 -2.20
N ALA A 71 7.10 9.10 -2.30
CA ALA A 71 7.82 9.34 -3.55
C ALA A 71 7.46 8.27 -4.61
N ALA A 72 7.37 7.00 -4.20
CA ALA A 72 6.93 5.90 -5.06
C ALA A 72 5.48 6.09 -5.55
N ALA A 73 4.57 6.55 -4.68
CA ALA A 73 3.19 6.86 -5.06
C ALA A 73 3.10 7.99 -6.08
N MET A 74 3.92 9.03 -5.94
CA MET A 74 3.97 10.16 -6.88
C MET A 74 4.61 9.81 -8.21
N ALA A 75 5.58 8.90 -8.22
CA ALA A 75 6.23 8.42 -9.45
C ALA A 75 5.28 7.63 -10.37
N GLY A 76 4.17 7.19 -9.86
CA GLY A 76 2.96 6.56 -10.41
C GLY A 76 3.05 5.81 -11.73
N GLY A 77 3.37 6.46 -12.79
CA GLY A 77 3.50 5.86 -14.12
C GLY A 77 2.31 4.95 -14.47
N LYS A 78 2.60 3.69 -14.80
CA LYS A 78 1.58 2.68 -15.14
C LYS A 78 0.67 2.27 -13.95
N PHE A 79 1.05 2.62 -12.71
CA PHE A 79 0.30 2.31 -11.49
C PHE A 79 -0.51 3.50 -10.97
N SER A 80 -0.70 4.55 -11.77
CA SER A 80 -1.32 5.82 -11.38
C SER A 80 -2.74 5.70 -10.79
N ASN A 81 -3.44 4.61 -11.09
CA ASN A 81 -4.79 4.33 -10.57
C ASN A 81 -4.78 3.62 -9.22
N LEU A 82 -3.62 3.13 -8.77
CA LEU A 82 -3.46 2.43 -7.50
C LEU A 82 -3.03 3.43 -6.41
N ARG A 83 -3.62 3.28 -5.22
CA ARG A 83 -3.28 4.10 -4.06
C ARG A 83 -2.51 3.26 -3.05
N ILE A 84 -1.56 3.90 -2.37
CA ILE A 84 -0.88 3.33 -1.20
C ILE A 84 -1.60 3.85 0.04
N VAL A 85 -1.93 2.97 0.96
CA VAL A 85 -2.56 3.28 2.25
C VAL A 85 -1.75 2.60 3.35
N TYR A 86 -1.45 3.33 4.40
CA TYR A 86 -0.89 2.77 5.63
C TYR A 86 -1.96 2.71 6.70
N ASP A 87 -2.20 1.51 7.21
CA ASP A 87 -3.08 1.30 8.35
C ASP A 87 -2.24 1.29 9.64
N LYS A 88 -2.42 2.32 10.43
CA LYS A 88 -1.67 2.52 11.68
C LYS A 88 -1.99 1.46 12.74
N GLU A 89 -3.22 0.93 12.78
CA GLU A 89 -3.64 -0.04 13.79
C GLU A 89 -3.00 -1.40 13.55
N THR A 90 -2.96 -1.84 12.31
CA THR A 90 -2.36 -3.12 11.90
C THR A 90 -0.90 -3.01 11.52
N THR A 91 -0.39 -1.78 11.32
CA THR A 91 0.95 -1.45 10.80
C THR A 91 1.23 -2.01 9.42
N ILE A 92 0.18 -2.22 8.63
CA ILE A 92 0.27 -2.79 7.28
C ILE A 92 0.18 -1.69 6.22
N VAL A 93 1.05 -1.78 5.21
CA VAL A 93 0.93 -1.01 3.97
C VAL A 93 0.06 -1.79 2.99
N TRP A 94 -0.90 -1.11 2.39
CA TRP A 94 -1.87 -1.65 1.45
C TRP A 94 -1.78 -0.95 0.09
N VAL A 95 -2.03 -1.69 -0.97
CA VAL A 95 -2.35 -1.16 -2.30
C VAL A 95 -3.86 -1.24 -2.47
N CYS A 96 -4.48 -0.13 -2.86
CA CYS A 96 -5.93 -0.01 -2.97
C CYS A 96 -6.36 0.53 -4.33
N TYR A 97 -7.56 0.13 -4.75
CA TYR A 97 -8.23 0.61 -5.95
C TYR A 97 -9.73 0.72 -5.72
N ASP A 98 -10.35 1.82 -6.17
CA ASP A 98 -11.78 2.06 -6.01
C ASP A 98 -12.51 2.02 -7.36
N ILE A 99 -13.63 1.31 -7.38
CA ILE A 99 -14.56 1.30 -8.49
C ILE A 99 -15.85 1.98 -8.03
N SER A 100 -16.23 3.08 -8.70
CA SER A 100 -17.51 3.76 -8.41
C SER A 100 -18.69 2.82 -8.62
N ILE A 101 -19.63 2.83 -7.66
CA ILE A 101 -20.89 2.08 -7.77
C ILE A 101 -21.92 2.81 -8.65
N ASP A 102 -21.68 4.06 -9.04
CA ASP A 102 -22.58 4.80 -9.89
C ASP A 102 -22.62 4.16 -11.28
N HIS A 103 -23.82 3.71 -11.67
CA HIS A 103 -24.03 3.01 -12.93
C HIS A 103 -23.13 1.78 -13.15
N LEU A 104 -22.80 1.06 -12.05
CA LEU A 104 -21.95 -0.12 -12.10
C LEU A 104 -22.67 -1.25 -12.85
N THR A 105 -22.01 -1.76 -13.90
CA THR A 105 -22.42 -2.96 -14.64
C THR A 105 -21.48 -4.11 -14.34
N ALA A 106 -21.89 -5.35 -14.62
CA ALA A 106 -21.03 -6.52 -14.42
C ALA A 106 -19.72 -6.41 -15.21
N ASP A 107 -19.78 -5.96 -16.48
CA ASP A 107 -18.59 -5.83 -17.32
C ASP A 107 -17.61 -4.79 -16.78
N ARG A 108 -18.07 -3.61 -16.35
CA ARG A 108 -17.21 -2.57 -15.76
C ARG A 108 -16.63 -3.02 -14.42
N PHE A 109 -17.40 -3.77 -13.65
CA PHE A 109 -16.94 -4.28 -12.36
C PHE A 109 -15.87 -5.34 -12.54
N GLU A 110 -16.09 -6.30 -13.48
CA GLU A 110 -15.12 -7.33 -13.83
C GLU A 110 -13.84 -6.74 -14.42
N GLU A 111 -13.94 -5.77 -15.34
CA GLU A 111 -12.80 -5.07 -15.93
C GLU A 111 -11.95 -4.34 -14.87
N GLY A 112 -12.61 -3.68 -13.92
CA GLY A 112 -11.90 -3.02 -12.82
C GLY A 112 -11.21 -4.01 -11.88
N ALA A 113 -11.85 -5.13 -11.56
CA ALA A 113 -11.26 -6.19 -10.75
C ALA A 113 -10.06 -6.83 -11.45
N GLU A 114 -10.17 -7.15 -12.73
CA GLU A 114 -9.10 -7.71 -13.55
C GLU A 114 -7.91 -6.74 -13.62
N CYS A 115 -8.18 -5.46 -13.93
CA CYS A 115 -7.17 -4.41 -13.96
C CYS A 115 -6.42 -4.29 -12.63
N PHE A 116 -7.14 -4.35 -11.51
CA PHE A 116 -6.51 -4.32 -10.18
C PHE A 116 -5.60 -5.54 -9.97
N ILE A 117 -6.11 -6.75 -10.20
CA ILE A 117 -5.35 -8.00 -9.99
C ILE A 117 -4.07 -8.02 -10.84
N GLU A 118 -4.14 -7.61 -12.10
CA GLU A 118 -2.99 -7.60 -13.01
C GLU A 118 -1.91 -6.59 -12.62
N ASN A 119 -2.31 -5.44 -12.04
CA ASN A 119 -1.38 -4.35 -11.73
C ASN A 119 -0.94 -4.34 -10.26
N ALA A 120 -1.72 -4.91 -9.34
CA ALA A 120 -1.41 -4.87 -7.91
C ALA A 120 -0.13 -5.64 -7.58
N GLN A 121 0.06 -6.86 -8.09
CA GLN A 121 1.21 -7.67 -7.75
C GLN A 121 2.55 -7.04 -8.19
N PRO A 122 2.74 -6.59 -9.45
CA PRO A 122 3.95 -5.90 -9.84
C PRO A 122 4.22 -4.62 -9.03
N TYR A 123 3.16 -3.94 -8.60
CA TYR A 123 3.31 -2.75 -7.77
C TYR A 123 3.69 -3.10 -6.32
N ILE A 124 3.09 -4.14 -5.76
CA ILE A 124 3.45 -4.68 -4.43
C ILE A 124 4.93 -5.07 -4.40
N ASP A 125 5.42 -5.79 -5.40
CA ASP A 125 6.82 -6.22 -5.49
C ASP A 125 7.77 -5.01 -5.56
N TYR A 126 7.41 -3.99 -6.32
CA TYR A 126 8.15 -2.73 -6.36
C TYR A 126 8.17 -2.03 -4.99
N LEU A 127 7.01 -1.90 -4.32
CA LEU A 127 6.92 -1.25 -3.01
C LEU A 127 7.68 -2.02 -1.92
N ARG A 128 7.69 -3.35 -1.95
CA ARG A 128 8.51 -4.16 -1.04
C ARG A 128 10.01 -3.87 -1.23
N THR A 129 10.45 -3.67 -2.46
CA THR A 129 11.84 -3.27 -2.74
C THR A 129 12.14 -1.89 -2.15
N VAL A 130 11.25 -0.92 -2.30
CA VAL A 130 11.37 0.41 -1.71
C VAL A 130 11.48 0.32 -0.19
N ILE A 131 10.57 -0.39 0.47
CA ILE A 131 10.55 -0.57 1.94
C ILE A 131 11.85 -1.21 2.43
N THR A 132 12.29 -2.30 1.77
CA THR A 132 13.53 -2.99 2.15
C THR A 132 14.75 -2.09 2.02
N SER A 133 14.85 -1.31 0.94
CA SER A 133 15.95 -0.37 0.71
C SER A 133 15.98 0.72 1.77
N SER A 134 14.82 1.31 2.12
CA SER A 134 14.73 2.34 3.14
C SER A 134 15.22 1.85 4.51
N PHE A 135 14.83 0.64 4.93
CA PHE A 135 15.29 0.06 6.19
C PHE A 135 16.80 -0.23 6.19
N LEU A 136 17.39 -0.62 5.04
CA LEU A 136 18.82 -0.87 4.93
C LEU A 136 19.61 0.44 5.02
N ASP A 137 19.15 1.50 4.37
CA ASP A 137 19.81 2.81 4.38
C ASP A 137 19.79 3.43 5.79
N GLU A 138 18.70 3.34 6.53
CA GLU A 138 18.62 3.81 7.92
C GLU A 138 19.60 3.06 8.82
N ASN A 139 19.73 1.75 8.68
CA ASN A 139 20.66 0.94 9.47
C ASN A 139 22.13 1.23 9.11
N SER A 140 22.44 1.64 7.89
CA SER A 140 23.81 1.99 7.48
C SER A 140 24.28 3.32 8.07
N VAL A 141 23.39 4.26 8.32
CA VAL A 141 23.70 5.57 8.94
C VAL A 141 23.98 5.46 10.43
N THR A 142 23.37 4.50 11.13
CA THR A 142 23.60 4.27 12.56
C THR A 142 24.91 3.54 12.86
N GLY A 143 25.60 3.03 11.85
CA GLY A 143 26.85 2.27 11.94
C GLY A 143 28.14 3.11 11.86
N VAL A 144 28.09 4.44 12.01
CA VAL A 144 29.33 5.25 12.10
C VAL A 144 29.97 4.98 13.47
N PRO A 145 31.17 4.36 13.55
CA PRO A 145 31.86 4.23 14.81
C PRO A 145 32.17 5.62 15.34
N GLN A 146 31.75 5.90 16.55
CA GLN A 146 32.24 7.06 17.30
C GLN A 146 33.75 6.90 17.44
N SER A 147 34.49 7.48 16.51
CA SER A 147 35.91 7.71 16.72
C SER A 147 36.05 8.68 17.88
N ASN A 148 36.55 8.17 19.00
CA ASN A 148 37.04 8.94 20.11
C ASN A 148 37.92 10.06 19.59
N VAL A 149 37.44 11.27 19.58
CA VAL A 149 38.27 12.48 19.52
C VAL A 149 38.33 13.05 20.91
N ASN A 150 39.12 12.39 21.78
CA ASN A 150 39.79 13.09 22.88
C ASN A 150 40.92 13.92 22.28
N GLY A 151 40.85 15.19 22.36
CA GLY A 151 42.01 16.03 22.03
C GLY A 151 41.68 17.48 21.77
N MET A 152 41.80 18.29 22.83
CA MET A 152 42.30 19.68 22.88
C MET A 152 41.46 20.75 22.18
N SER A 153 40.80 21.52 23.03
CA SER A 153 41.22 22.88 23.52
C SER A 153 41.32 23.99 22.47
N ASN A 154 40.59 25.08 22.83
CA ASN A 154 40.85 26.47 22.47
C ASN A 154 40.59 26.91 21.03
N ILE A 155 39.45 27.52 20.83
CA ILE A 155 39.46 28.86 20.21
C ILE A 155 38.41 29.72 20.89
N HIS A 156 38.88 30.49 21.86
CA HIS A 156 38.32 31.77 22.25
C HIS A 156 38.62 32.80 21.16
N ASN A 157 37.71 33.74 20.98
CA ASN A 157 37.83 34.99 20.25
C ASN A 157 37.48 34.92 18.75
N PHE A 158 36.27 35.41 18.47
CA PHE A 158 36.08 36.56 17.56
C PHE A 158 34.64 37.07 17.70
N LEU A 159 34.40 37.80 18.79
CA LEU A 159 33.40 38.86 18.82
C LEU A 159 34.20 40.16 18.98
N SER A 160 34.17 40.99 17.97
CA SER A 160 34.30 42.46 17.98
C SER A 160 34.42 42.94 16.52
N ILE A 161 33.41 43.47 16.01
CA ILE A 161 33.11 44.86 15.62
C ILE A 161 31.76 44.83 14.93
#